data_6f0718c6bd9620782b6704b82a44a0f0
#
_entry.id   6f0718c6bd9620782b6704b82a44a0f0
#
_cell.length_a   1.000
_cell.length_b   1.000
_cell.length_c   1.000
_cell.angle_alpha   90.00
_cell.angle_beta   90.00
_cell.angle_gamma   90.00
#
_symmetry.space_group_name_H-M   'P 1'
#
loop_
_entity.id
_entity.type
_entity.pdbx_description
1 polymer ?
#
loop_
_entity_poly.entity_id
_entity_poly.type
_entity_poly.pdbx_seq_one_letter_code
_entity_poly.pdbx_strand_id
1 'polypeptide(L)'
;MKRTQSLMVWLLFFALMLSAGMATAAVHFTQNEFTTAESLDPGMTQSGIHFTLGDHYKSYYPEIRYGLGAMLEIGVKFGATSVTIEDRDKLGVLVGIDLKYQLIKEADGVPLDLSVDVGFDNTVVNSKNASEVTFSTVMSKSFALTDRGYKIIPYGGLEMSALYGSLVDESDTSVYVLGGIEWKLSQKFMLLLELKAGASTLGGAGIRFEY
;
A
#
# COMPACT_ATOMS: atom_id res chain seq x y z
N MET A 1 -3.49 31.43 6.73
CA MET A 1 -4.81 30.81 6.48
C MET A 1 -4.75 29.55 5.60
N LYS A 2 -3.98 29.47 4.52
CA LYS A 2 -3.95 28.25 3.63
C LYS A 2 -3.43 26.98 4.32
N ARG A 3 -2.47 27.06 5.25
CA ARG A 3 -1.90 25.88 5.96
C ARG A 3 -2.89 25.20 6.91
N THR A 4 -3.76 25.97 7.55
CA THR A 4 -4.75 25.44 8.51
C THR A 4 -5.88 24.68 7.79
N GLN A 5 -6.27 25.10 6.59
CA GLN A 5 -7.29 24.43 5.78
C GLN A 5 -6.81 23.07 5.27
N SER A 6 -5.53 22.96 4.88
CA SER A 6 -4.94 21.68 4.45
C SER A 6 -4.91 20.66 5.60
N LEU A 7 -4.52 21.07 6.79
CA LEU A 7 -4.49 20.19 7.97
C LEU A 7 -5.88 19.68 8.36
N MET A 8 -6.89 20.53 8.25
CA MET A 8 -8.29 20.19 8.57
C MET A 8 -8.89 19.17 7.60
N VAL A 9 -8.54 19.25 6.32
CA VAL A 9 -8.95 18.27 5.30
C VAL A 9 -8.33 16.90 5.59
N TRP A 10 -7.06 16.84 5.97
CA TRP A 10 -6.38 15.59 6.32
C TRP A 10 -6.90 14.99 7.63
N LEU A 11 -7.24 15.82 8.61
CA LEU A 11 -7.86 15.35 9.87
C LEU A 11 -9.27 14.81 9.64
N LEU A 12 -10.06 15.43 8.76
CA LEU A 12 -11.38 14.93 8.35
C LEU A 12 -11.28 13.61 7.58
N PHE A 13 -10.30 13.49 6.68
CA PHE A 13 -10.02 12.25 5.95
C PHE A 13 -9.62 11.11 6.89
N PHE A 14 -8.74 11.39 7.87
CA PHE A 14 -8.35 10.42 8.91
C PHE A 14 -9.53 10.03 9.83
N ALA A 15 -10.40 10.99 10.16
CA ALA A 15 -11.59 10.73 10.97
C ALA A 15 -12.64 9.89 10.20
N LEU A 16 -12.78 10.10 8.88
CA LEU A 16 -13.61 9.25 8.02
C LEU A 16 -13.07 7.82 7.93
N MET A 17 -11.74 7.67 7.86
CA MET A 17 -11.07 6.36 7.89
C MET A 17 -11.38 5.57 9.16
N LEU A 18 -11.34 6.24 10.33
CA LEU A 18 -11.63 5.62 11.62
C LEU A 18 -13.11 5.26 11.81
N SER A 19 -14.02 5.83 11.01
CA SER A 19 -15.46 5.56 11.06
C SER A 19 -15.94 4.50 10.08
N ALA A 20 -15.09 4.03 9.14
CA ALA A 20 -15.39 2.92 8.24
C ALA A 20 -15.36 1.61 9.03
N GLY A 21 -16.44 1.33 9.75
CA GLY A 21 -16.56 0.24 10.70
C GLY A 21 -16.92 -1.09 10.06
N MET A 22 -16.28 -2.11 10.59
CA MET A 22 -16.70 -3.51 10.80
C MET A 22 -17.69 -4.08 9.79
N ALA A 23 -17.18 -4.61 8.70
CA ALA A 23 -17.86 -5.58 7.86
C ALA A 23 -17.43 -7.02 8.29
N THR A 24 -18.34 -7.94 8.19
CA THR A 24 -18.23 -9.33 8.62
C THR A 24 -17.13 -10.09 7.88
N ALA A 25 -16.39 -10.89 8.63
CA ALA A 25 -15.15 -11.54 8.24
C ALA A 25 -15.32 -12.64 7.17
N ALA A 26 -15.16 -12.24 5.91
CA ALA A 26 -14.53 -13.13 4.94
C ALA A 26 -12.99 -13.01 5.12
N VAL A 27 -12.25 -14.10 4.94
CA VAL A 27 -10.79 -14.04 4.99
C VAL A 27 -10.32 -13.32 3.73
N HIS A 28 -9.89 -12.07 3.88
CA HIS A 28 -9.32 -11.28 2.80
C HIS A 28 -7.80 -11.41 2.84
N PHE A 29 -7.20 -11.70 1.69
CA PHE A 29 -5.76 -11.90 1.52
C PHE A 29 -5.06 -10.65 0.99
N THR A 30 -5.73 -9.51 1.03
CA THR A 30 -5.23 -8.27 0.46
C THR A 30 -3.97 -7.76 1.16
N GLN A 31 -3.05 -7.22 0.39
CA GLN A 31 -1.80 -6.65 0.90
C GLN A 31 -1.95 -5.14 1.08
N ASN A 32 -1.08 -4.55 1.91
CA ASN A 32 -0.89 -3.12 1.94
C ASN A 32 -0.11 -2.67 0.70
N GLU A 33 -0.44 -1.50 0.17
CA GLU A 33 0.23 -0.94 -1.00
C GLU A 33 1.61 -0.36 -0.66
N PHE A 34 1.73 0.22 0.54
CA PHE A 34 2.94 0.89 1.03
C PHE A 34 3.57 1.83 0.00
N THR A 35 2.77 2.55 -0.76
CA THR A 35 3.28 3.42 -1.82
C THR A 35 2.67 4.81 -1.76
N THR A 36 3.50 5.83 -1.95
CA THR A 36 3.03 7.20 -2.18
C THR A 36 2.65 7.40 -3.64
N ALA A 37 2.00 8.51 -3.98
CA ALA A 37 1.67 8.82 -5.36
C ALA A 37 2.88 9.26 -6.19
N GLU A 38 4.00 9.65 -5.58
CA GLU A 38 5.25 9.99 -6.27
C GLU A 38 5.88 8.72 -6.86
N SER A 39 6.17 8.71 -8.16
CA SER A 39 6.92 7.64 -8.83
C SER A 39 8.41 7.85 -8.70
N LEU A 40 9.15 6.74 -8.75
CA LEU A 40 10.60 6.77 -8.81
C LEU A 40 11.10 7.45 -10.08
N ASP A 41 12.16 8.21 -9.98
CA ASP A 41 12.85 8.73 -11.15
C ASP A 41 13.37 7.57 -12.04
N PRO A 42 13.49 7.78 -13.37
CA PRO A 42 13.96 6.75 -14.29
C PRO A 42 15.30 6.17 -13.89
N GLY A 43 15.38 4.84 -13.79
CA GLY A 43 16.59 4.12 -13.41
C GLY A 43 16.87 4.04 -11.90
N MET A 44 16.10 4.72 -11.07
CA MET A 44 16.19 4.58 -9.62
C MET A 44 15.57 3.27 -9.16
N THR A 45 16.16 2.69 -8.13
CA THR A 45 15.69 1.47 -7.50
C THR A 45 15.39 1.73 -6.03
N GLN A 46 14.29 1.19 -5.55
CA GLN A 46 14.02 1.08 -4.11
C GLN A 46 13.94 -0.40 -3.73
N SER A 47 14.49 -0.75 -2.58
CA SER A 47 14.27 -2.04 -1.95
C SER A 47 13.71 -1.84 -0.55
N GLY A 48 12.79 -2.68 -0.14
CA GLY A 48 12.14 -2.58 1.16
C GLY A 48 11.83 -3.91 1.78
N ILE A 49 11.45 -3.85 3.03
CA ILE A 49 10.90 -4.96 3.80
C ILE A 49 9.62 -4.46 4.44
N HIS A 50 8.55 -5.20 4.25
CA HIS A 50 7.21 -4.82 4.68
C HIS A 50 6.59 -5.92 5.53
N PHE A 51 5.75 -5.49 6.44
CA PHE A 51 4.98 -6.35 7.33
C PHE A 51 3.53 -5.88 7.34
N THR A 52 2.59 -6.79 7.08
CA THR A 52 1.14 -6.53 7.11
C THR A 52 0.48 -7.39 8.18
N LEU A 53 -0.47 -6.83 8.89
CA LEU A 53 -1.31 -7.47 9.89
C LEU A 53 -2.77 -7.22 9.57
N GLY A 54 -3.55 -8.29 9.56
CA GLY A 54 -5.01 -8.27 9.53
C GLY A 54 -5.56 -9.33 10.49
N ASP A 55 -6.88 -9.43 10.59
CA ASP A 55 -7.55 -10.31 11.57
C ASP A 55 -7.18 -11.79 11.41
N HIS A 56 -7.08 -12.27 10.16
CA HIS A 56 -6.78 -13.67 9.84
C HIS A 56 -5.57 -13.82 8.93
N TYR A 57 -4.79 -12.74 8.75
CA TYR A 57 -3.73 -12.65 7.79
C TYR A 57 -2.54 -11.87 8.35
N LYS A 58 -1.35 -12.44 8.18
CA LYS A 58 -0.06 -11.78 8.46
C LYS A 58 0.86 -12.04 7.31
N SER A 59 1.58 -11.04 6.84
CA SER A 59 2.60 -11.23 5.81
C SER A 59 3.88 -10.49 6.15
N TYR A 60 4.97 -11.03 5.67
CA TYR A 60 6.29 -10.45 5.71
C TYR A 60 6.92 -10.63 4.34
N TYR A 61 7.29 -9.55 3.69
CA TYR A 61 7.83 -9.61 2.34
C TYR A 61 8.86 -8.51 2.05
N PRO A 62 9.99 -8.87 1.45
CA PRO A 62 10.83 -7.96 0.70
C PRO A 62 10.14 -7.53 -0.60
N GLU A 63 10.41 -6.30 -1.01
CA GLU A 63 9.93 -5.68 -2.23
C GLU A 63 11.09 -4.97 -2.92
N ILE A 64 11.09 -4.99 -4.25
CA ILE A 64 11.98 -4.20 -5.09
C ILE A 64 11.11 -3.43 -6.07
N ARG A 65 11.34 -2.12 -6.16
CA ARG A 65 10.67 -1.20 -7.07
C ARG A 65 11.68 -0.55 -8.00
N TYR A 66 11.30 -0.33 -9.26
CA TYR A 66 12.18 0.25 -10.27
C TYR A 66 11.43 1.27 -11.13
N GLY A 67 12.02 2.46 -11.29
CA GLY A 67 11.52 3.51 -12.17
C GLY A 67 11.80 3.20 -13.63
N LEU A 68 10.75 2.85 -14.38
CA LEU A 68 10.82 2.53 -15.81
C LEU A 68 10.86 3.78 -16.71
N GLY A 69 10.32 4.89 -16.22
CA GLY A 69 10.20 6.14 -16.98
C GLY A 69 9.83 7.31 -16.07
N ALA A 70 9.61 8.47 -16.64
CA ALA A 70 9.37 9.69 -15.87
C ALA A 70 8.15 9.65 -14.92
N MET A 71 7.22 8.70 -15.12
CA MET A 71 5.99 8.58 -14.35
C MET A 71 5.57 7.11 -14.14
N LEU A 72 6.42 6.16 -14.53
CA LEU A 72 6.09 4.74 -14.53
C LEU A 72 7.06 3.97 -13.65
N GLU A 73 6.52 3.14 -12.75
CA GLU A 73 7.26 2.33 -11.80
C GLU A 73 6.69 0.93 -11.75
N ILE A 74 7.55 -0.06 -11.63
CA ILE A 74 7.20 -1.45 -11.42
C ILE A 74 7.69 -1.92 -10.06
N GLY A 75 6.85 -2.66 -9.33
CA GLY A 75 7.17 -3.31 -8.08
C GLY A 75 7.12 -4.83 -8.21
N VAL A 76 8.00 -5.53 -7.50
CA VAL A 76 7.96 -6.99 -7.35
C VAL A 76 8.14 -7.32 -5.88
N LYS A 77 7.26 -8.16 -5.34
CA LYS A 77 7.30 -8.61 -3.95
C LYS A 77 7.24 -10.13 -3.86
N PHE A 78 7.93 -10.68 -2.87
CA PHE A 78 7.82 -12.10 -2.54
C PHE A 78 8.01 -12.26 -1.03
N GLY A 79 7.41 -13.27 -0.42
CA GLY A 79 7.56 -13.42 1.00
C GLY A 79 6.82 -14.58 1.60
N ALA A 80 6.73 -14.55 2.91
CA ALA A 80 5.97 -15.51 3.71
C ALA A 80 4.68 -14.87 4.19
N THR A 81 3.64 -15.67 4.25
CA THR A 81 2.36 -15.30 4.81
C THR A 81 1.89 -16.34 5.83
N SER A 82 1.15 -15.91 6.82
CA SER A 82 0.42 -16.79 7.74
C SER A 82 -1.06 -16.47 7.64
N VAL A 83 -1.85 -17.46 7.35
CA VAL A 83 -3.30 -17.37 7.21
C VAL A 83 -3.97 -18.25 8.24
N THR A 84 -4.92 -17.72 8.99
CA THR A 84 -5.71 -18.48 9.95
C THR A 84 -6.88 -19.15 9.24
N ILE A 85 -6.85 -20.47 9.14
CA ILE A 85 -7.89 -21.30 8.53
C ILE A 85 -8.35 -22.31 9.58
N GLU A 86 -9.65 -22.38 9.88
CA GLU A 86 -10.22 -23.28 10.89
C GLU A 86 -9.49 -23.17 12.24
N ASP A 87 -9.28 -21.95 12.74
CA ASP A 87 -8.56 -21.61 13.97
C ASP A 87 -7.09 -22.10 14.04
N ARG A 88 -6.48 -22.37 12.89
CA ARG A 88 -5.08 -22.77 12.79
C ARG A 88 -4.31 -21.89 11.84
N ASP A 89 -3.18 -21.41 12.29
CA ASP A 89 -2.24 -20.67 11.44
C ASP A 89 -1.56 -21.61 10.45
N LYS A 90 -1.68 -21.28 9.17
CA LYS A 90 -1.07 -21.99 8.04
C LYS A 90 -0.05 -21.07 7.39
N LEU A 91 1.17 -21.55 7.24
CA LEU A 91 2.21 -20.84 6.52
C LEU A 91 2.04 -21.01 5.01
N GLY A 92 2.29 -19.96 4.28
CA GLY A 92 2.26 -19.90 2.83
C GLY A 92 3.34 -19.00 2.26
N VAL A 93 3.36 -18.94 0.95
CA VAL A 93 4.25 -18.09 0.15
C VAL A 93 3.43 -17.06 -0.58
N LEU A 94 3.89 -15.82 -0.57
CA LEU A 94 3.36 -14.68 -1.29
C LEU A 94 4.30 -14.33 -2.44
N VAL A 95 3.75 -14.09 -3.62
CA VAL A 95 4.44 -13.47 -4.77
C VAL A 95 3.52 -12.42 -5.35
N GLY A 96 4.06 -11.25 -5.68
CA GLY A 96 3.28 -10.18 -6.29
C GLY A 96 4.09 -9.30 -7.23
N ILE A 97 3.35 -8.62 -8.09
CA ILE A 97 3.85 -7.62 -9.03
C ILE A 97 2.84 -6.48 -9.10
N ASP A 98 3.32 -5.27 -9.20
CA ASP A 98 2.48 -4.09 -9.42
C ASP A 98 3.10 -3.12 -10.43
N LEU A 99 2.26 -2.30 -11.01
CA LEU A 99 2.62 -1.25 -11.95
C LEU A 99 1.93 0.04 -11.54
N LYS A 100 2.71 1.05 -11.18
CA LYS A 100 2.23 2.38 -10.79
C LYS A 100 2.51 3.41 -11.87
N TYR A 101 1.51 4.23 -12.18
CA TYR A 101 1.62 5.37 -13.07
C TYR A 101 1.20 6.67 -12.36
N GLN A 102 2.13 7.61 -12.24
CA GLN A 102 1.87 8.94 -11.68
C GLN A 102 1.15 9.81 -12.71
N LEU A 103 -0.08 10.21 -12.40
CA LEU A 103 -0.93 11.03 -13.28
C LEU A 103 -0.66 12.51 -13.14
N ILE A 104 -0.37 12.96 -11.91
CA ILE A 104 -0.15 14.37 -11.56
C ILE A 104 1.06 14.46 -10.65
N LYS A 105 1.94 15.41 -10.92
CA LYS A 105 3.11 15.71 -10.11
C LYS A 105 2.92 17.07 -9.40
N GLU A 106 3.18 17.12 -8.09
CA GLU A 106 3.08 18.34 -7.28
C GLU A 106 3.88 19.51 -7.89
N ALA A 107 4.98 19.21 -8.59
CA ALA A 107 5.82 20.20 -9.26
C ALA A 107 5.13 20.95 -10.41
N ASP A 108 4.02 20.43 -10.94
CA ASP A 108 3.28 21.03 -12.07
C ASP A 108 2.27 22.11 -11.63
N GLY A 109 2.43 22.63 -10.40
CA GLY A 109 1.60 23.68 -9.84
C GLY A 109 0.31 23.18 -9.19
N VAL A 110 0.13 21.86 -9.14
CA VAL A 110 -0.92 21.19 -8.39
C VAL A 110 -0.43 20.94 -6.96
N PRO A 111 -1.29 21.07 -5.92
CA PRO A 111 -0.84 20.99 -4.52
C PRO A 111 -0.56 19.56 -4.02
N LEU A 112 -0.64 18.54 -4.86
CA LEU A 112 -0.47 17.12 -4.50
C LEU A 112 -0.03 16.29 -5.71
N ASP A 113 0.54 15.11 -5.43
CA ASP A 113 0.74 14.04 -6.40
C ASP A 113 -0.50 13.15 -6.48
N LEU A 114 -0.76 12.56 -7.66
CA LEU A 114 -1.81 11.57 -7.89
C LEU A 114 -1.25 10.43 -8.73
N SER A 115 -1.51 9.20 -8.34
CA SER A 115 -1.17 8.00 -9.11
C SER A 115 -2.32 7.02 -9.21
N VAL A 116 -2.20 6.13 -10.18
CA VAL A 116 -2.97 4.89 -10.28
C VAL A 116 -2.01 3.72 -10.22
N ASP A 117 -2.46 2.63 -9.63
CA ASP A 117 -1.68 1.40 -9.52
C ASP A 117 -2.55 0.19 -9.91
N VAL A 118 -1.92 -0.81 -10.51
CA VAL A 118 -2.53 -2.10 -10.81
C VAL A 118 -1.60 -3.18 -10.26
N GLY A 119 -2.11 -4.01 -9.37
CA GLY A 119 -1.36 -5.07 -8.72
C GLY A 119 -1.93 -6.46 -9.03
N PHE A 120 -1.06 -7.44 -8.92
CA PHE A 120 -1.41 -8.85 -8.89
C PHE A 120 -0.60 -9.55 -7.81
N ASP A 121 -1.30 -10.17 -6.87
CA ASP A 121 -0.73 -10.96 -5.79
C ASP A 121 -1.22 -12.40 -5.85
N ASN A 122 -0.35 -13.34 -5.52
CA ASN A 122 -0.71 -14.74 -5.36
C ASN A 122 -0.14 -15.29 -4.04
N THR A 123 -1.03 -15.79 -3.22
CA THR A 123 -0.71 -16.45 -1.96
C THR A 123 -0.99 -17.95 -2.09
N VAL A 124 0.01 -18.78 -1.78
CA VAL A 124 -0.11 -20.25 -1.83
C VAL A 124 0.07 -20.82 -0.44
N VAL A 125 -0.93 -21.56 0.05
CA VAL A 125 -0.96 -22.23 1.36
C VAL A 125 -1.43 -23.66 1.17
N ASN A 126 -0.63 -24.66 1.58
CA ASN A 126 -0.99 -26.07 1.50
C ASN A 126 -1.55 -26.52 0.12
N SER A 127 -0.89 -26.12 -0.96
CA SER A 127 -1.28 -26.42 -2.36
C SER A 127 -2.60 -25.78 -2.82
N LYS A 128 -3.21 -24.93 -2.01
CA LYS A 128 -4.31 -24.04 -2.40
C LYS A 128 -3.77 -22.64 -2.65
N ASN A 129 -4.42 -21.89 -3.50
CA ASN A 129 -4.02 -20.52 -3.82
C ASN A 129 -5.16 -19.52 -3.63
N ALA A 130 -4.78 -18.29 -3.30
CA ALA A 130 -5.61 -17.11 -3.42
C ALA A 130 -4.86 -16.12 -4.30
N SER A 131 -5.48 -15.69 -5.37
CA SER A 131 -4.98 -14.69 -6.29
C SER A 131 -5.81 -13.44 -6.16
N GLU A 132 -5.15 -12.29 -6.14
CA GLU A 132 -5.77 -10.98 -6.01
C GLU A 132 -5.33 -10.09 -7.14
N VAL A 133 -6.28 -9.38 -7.76
CA VAL A 133 -6.02 -8.27 -8.67
C VAL A 133 -6.48 -7.00 -7.98
N THR A 134 -5.60 -6.02 -7.88
CA THR A 134 -5.90 -4.72 -7.30
C THR A 134 -5.86 -3.61 -8.34
N PHE A 135 -6.71 -2.62 -8.15
CA PHE A 135 -6.64 -1.34 -8.83
C PHE A 135 -6.77 -0.25 -7.78
N SER A 136 -5.77 0.60 -7.65
CA SER A 136 -5.78 1.67 -6.66
C SER A 136 -5.57 3.05 -7.27
N THR A 137 -6.05 4.06 -6.54
CA THR A 137 -5.73 5.48 -6.77
C THR A 137 -5.18 6.03 -5.48
N VAL A 138 -4.00 6.66 -5.55
CA VAL A 138 -3.31 7.21 -4.39
C VAL A 138 -3.02 8.69 -4.60
N MET A 139 -3.30 9.48 -3.58
CA MET A 139 -2.90 10.88 -3.49
C MET A 139 -1.87 11.04 -2.39
N SER A 140 -0.84 11.84 -2.62
CA SER A 140 0.16 12.17 -1.60
C SER A 140 0.58 13.62 -1.66
N LYS A 141 1.16 14.10 -0.54
CA LYS A 141 1.76 15.43 -0.47
C LYS A 141 3.02 15.42 0.37
N SER A 142 4.08 15.96 -0.21
CA SER A 142 5.38 16.06 0.46
C SER A 142 5.47 17.31 1.35
N PHE A 143 5.86 17.11 2.61
CA PHE A 143 6.16 18.18 3.57
C PHE A 143 7.61 18.10 4.01
N ALA A 144 8.42 19.05 3.58
CA ALA A 144 9.80 19.19 4.05
C ALA A 144 9.82 19.55 5.54
N LEU A 145 10.54 18.78 6.34
CA LEU A 145 10.75 19.05 7.78
C LEU A 145 11.97 19.90 8.02
N THR A 146 12.99 19.75 7.18
CA THR A 146 14.25 20.47 7.29
C THR A 146 14.87 20.64 5.90
N ASP A 147 15.82 21.57 5.79
CA ASP A 147 16.62 21.76 4.57
C ASP A 147 17.56 20.57 4.25
N ARG A 148 17.67 19.59 5.17
CA ARG A 148 18.51 18.39 5.02
C ARG A 148 17.83 17.24 4.28
N GLY A 149 16.64 17.46 3.72
CA GLY A 149 15.92 16.45 2.93
C GLY A 149 15.05 15.50 3.74
N TYR A 150 14.86 15.75 5.04
CA TYR A 150 13.85 15.03 5.82
C TYR A 150 12.45 15.46 5.39
N LYS A 151 11.60 14.50 5.09
CA LYS A 151 10.23 14.76 4.63
C LYS A 151 9.25 13.84 5.34
N ILE A 152 8.03 14.31 5.51
CA ILE A 152 6.86 13.48 5.82
C ILE A 152 5.93 13.57 4.61
N ILE A 153 5.49 12.42 4.13
CA ILE A 153 4.63 12.29 2.96
C ILE A 153 3.39 11.49 3.39
N PRO A 154 2.36 12.16 3.94
CA PRO A 154 1.07 11.52 4.11
C PRO A 154 0.47 11.18 2.75
N TYR A 155 -0.17 10.04 2.68
CA TYR A 155 -0.88 9.58 1.48
C TYR A 155 -2.20 8.93 1.85
N GLY A 156 -3.07 8.81 0.87
CA GLY A 156 -4.33 8.11 1.02
C GLY A 156 -4.98 7.87 -0.32
N GLY A 157 -5.90 6.93 -0.36
CA GLY A 157 -6.49 6.52 -1.62
C GLY A 157 -7.67 5.57 -1.48
N LEU A 158 -8.09 5.08 -2.64
CA LEU A 158 -9.10 4.05 -2.79
C LEU A 158 -8.50 2.88 -3.55
N GLU A 159 -8.88 1.68 -3.17
CA GLU A 159 -8.49 0.45 -3.84
C GLU A 159 -9.74 -0.40 -4.08
N MET A 160 -9.80 -1.00 -5.26
CA MET A 160 -10.68 -2.11 -5.59
C MET A 160 -9.84 -3.37 -5.69
N SER A 161 -10.29 -4.44 -5.04
CA SER A 161 -9.63 -5.74 -5.04
C SER A 161 -10.61 -6.79 -5.54
N ALA A 162 -10.15 -7.66 -6.43
CA ALA A 162 -10.85 -8.85 -6.88
C ALA A 162 -10.05 -10.09 -6.47
N LEU A 163 -10.64 -10.88 -5.58
CA LEU A 163 -10.03 -12.07 -4.99
C LEU A 163 -10.65 -13.34 -5.60
N TYR A 164 -9.80 -14.31 -5.96
CA TYR A 164 -10.20 -15.60 -6.52
C TYR A 164 -9.17 -16.68 -6.20
N GLY A 165 -9.58 -17.94 -6.33
CA GLY A 165 -8.68 -19.09 -6.12
C GLY A 165 -9.28 -20.16 -5.22
N SER A 166 -8.52 -21.23 -5.01
CA SER A 166 -8.97 -22.40 -4.25
C SER A 166 -8.94 -22.26 -2.73
N LEU A 167 -8.36 -21.15 -2.22
CA LEU A 167 -8.42 -20.77 -0.79
C LEU A 167 -9.67 -19.96 -0.45
N VAL A 168 -10.38 -19.46 -1.44
CA VAL A 168 -11.59 -18.64 -1.31
C VAL A 168 -12.78 -19.50 -1.75
N ASP A 169 -13.85 -19.48 -0.97
CA ASP A 169 -15.04 -20.28 -1.28
C ASP A 169 -15.79 -19.70 -2.49
N GLU A 170 -15.81 -18.38 -2.64
CA GLU A 170 -16.38 -17.65 -3.77
C GLU A 170 -15.46 -16.48 -4.15
N SER A 171 -15.44 -16.11 -5.43
CA SER A 171 -14.75 -14.90 -5.88
C SER A 171 -15.41 -13.67 -5.25
N ASP A 172 -14.62 -12.80 -4.66
CA ASP A 172 -15.09 -11.59 -3.99
C ASP A 172 -14.45 -10.34 -4.58
N THR A 173 -15.24 -9.28 -4.63
CA THR A 173 -14.76 -7.95 -5.03
C THR A 173 -15.01 -6.98 -3.89
N SER A 174 -13.96 -6.35 -3.44
CA SER A 174 -13.98 -5.48 -2.27
C SER A 174 -13.46 -4.09 -2.60
N VAL A 175 -13.90 -3.10 -1.86
CA VAL A 175 -13.40 -1.72 -1.93
C VAL A 175 -12.80 -1.37 -0.59
N TYR A 176 -11.62 -0.76 -0.64
CA TYR A 176 -10.88 -0.30 0.52
C TYR A 176 -10.58 1.18 0.43
N VAL A 177 -10.52 1.80 1.59
CA VAL A 177 -9.93 3.12 1.79
C VAL A 177 -8.58 2.89 2.44
N LEU A 178 -7.52 3.44 1.88
CA LEU A 178 -6.18 3.32 2.43
C LEU A 178 -5.64 4.68 2.85
N GLY A 179 -4.75 4.69 3.81
CA GLY A 179 -4.05 5.87 4.26
C GLY A 179 -2.79 5.52 5.01
N GLY A 180 -1.76 6.31 4.79
CA GLY A 180 -0.47 6.05 5.38
C GLY A 180 0.41 7.27 5.47
N ILE A 181 1.60 7.04 5.97
CA ILE A 181 2.66 8.03 6.08
C ILE A 181 3.97 7.38 5.66
N GLU A 182 4.66 8.00 4.71
CA GLU A 182 6.07 7.76 4.45
C GLU A 182 6.89 8.83 5.16
N TRP A 183 7.87 8.42 5.93
CA TRP A 183 8.80 9.31 6.60
C TRP A 183 10.20 9.10 6.03
N LYS A 184 10.68 10.03 5.19
CA LYS A 184 12.06 10.07 4.68
C LYS A 184 12.99 10.60 5.77
N LEU A 185 13.73 9.68 6.40
CA LEU A 185 14.72 9.96 7.47
C LEU A 185 16.10 10.30 6.92
N SER A 186 16.32 10.10 5.64
CA SER A 186 17.48 10.54 4.87
C SER A 186 17.12 10.52 3.39
N GLN A 187 18.07 10.89 2.53
CA GLN A 187 17.90 10.76 1.07
C GLN A 187 17.68 9.31 0.62
N LYS A 188 18.11 8.34 1.42
CA LYS A 188 18.10 6.92 1.05
C LYS A 188 17.24 6.02 1.95
N PHE A 189 16.80 6.50 3.11
CA PHE A 189 16.13 5.67 4.09
C PHE A 189 14.75 6.22 4.45
N MET A 190 13.74 5.36 4.37
CA MET A 190 12.34 5.69 4.61
C MET A 190 11.69 4.70 5.56
N LEU A 191 10.78 5.18 6.40
CA LEU A 191 9.83 4.39 7.18
C LEU A 191 8.44 4.59 6.61
N LEU A 192 7.64 3.52 6.59
CA LEU A 192 6.27 3.53 6.10
C LEU A 192 5.34 2.95 7.15
N LEU A 193 4.18 3.58 7.27
CA LEU A 193 3.05 3.08 8.05
C LEU A 193 1.81 3.22 7.18
N GLU A 194 0.97 2.18 7.14
CA GLU A 194 -0.27 2.17 6.36
C GLU A 194 -1.39 1.49 7.14
N LEU A 195 -2.59 2.01 6.97
CA LEU A 195 -3.84 1.41 7.38
C LEU A 195 -4.75 1.31 6.15
N LYS A 196 -5.42 0.18 6.01
CA LYS A 196 -6.41 -0.10 4.98
C LYS A 196 -7.68 -0.58 5.66
N ALA A 197 -8.82 -0.01 5.29
CA ALA A 197 -10.13 -0.33 5.86
C ALA A 197 -11.16 -0.50 4.75
N GLY A 198 -11.98 -1.54 4.86
CA GLY A 198 -13.02 -1.90 3.89
C GLY A 198 -13.70 -3.20 4.31
N ALA A 199 -13.68 -4.20 3.46
CA ALA A 199 -14.18 -5.53 3.78
C ALA A 199 -13.43 -6.18 4.97
N SER A 200 -12.18 -5.78 5.18
CA SER A 200 -11.38 -6.09 6.38
C SER A 200 -10.55 -4.88 6.79
N THR A 201 -9.93 -4.93 7.96
CA THR A 201 -8.98 -3.91 8.41
C THR A 201 -7.58 -4.50 8.43
N LEU A 202 -6.65 -3.81 7.81
CA LEU A 202 -5.25 -4.19 7.72
C LEU A 202 -4.38 -3.03 8.19
N GLY A 203 -3.35 -3.34 8.93
CA GLY A 203 -2.31 -2.39 9.31
C GLY A 203 -0.95 -2.92 8.86
N GLY A 204 -0.05 -2.03 8.53
CA GLY A 204 1.28 -2.45 8.15
C GLY A 204 2.35 -1.42 8.39
N ALA A 205 3.59 -1.89 8.37
CA ALA A 205 4.79 -1.07 8.49
C ALA A 205 5.86 -1.59 7.54
N GLY A 206 6.71 -0.68 7.09
CA GLY A 206 7.81 -1.02 6.21
C GLY A 206 9.02 -0.11 6.39
N ILE A 207 10.14 -0.59 5.89
CA ILE A 207 11.36 0.18 5.72
C ILE A 207 11.80 0.07 4.27
N ARG A 208 12.29 1.19 3.70
CA ARG A 208 12.80 1.24 2.33
C ARG A 208 14.15 1.92 2.25
N PHE A 209 14.89 1.49 1.26
CA PHE A 209 16.17 2.08 0.84
C PHE A 209 16.10 2.42 -0.64
N GLU A 210 16.56 3.62 -1.00
CA GLU A 210 16.64 4.12 -2.39
C GLU A 210 18.09 4.23 -2.85
N TYR A 211 18.39 3.81 -4.06
CA TYR A 211 19.74 3.81 -4.64
C TYR A 211 19.71 3.80 -6.17
#